data_582d3330407f671673187c834d28beb3
#
_entry.id   582d3330407f671673187c834d28beb3
#
_cell.length_a   1.000
_cell.length_b   1.000
_cell.length_c   1.000
_cell.angle_alpha   90.00
_cell.angle_beta   90.00
_cell.angle_gamma   90.00
#
_symmetry.space_group_name_H-M   'P 1'
#
loop_
_entity.id
_entity.type
_entity.pdbx_description
1 polymer ?
#
loop_
_entity_poly.entity_id
_entity_poly.type
_entity_poly.pdbx_seq_one_letter_code
_entity_poly.pdbx_strand_id
1 'polypeptide(L)' 'MCMYCKNSTTVVSTTTHVVNYNNCIIVIKNVPCLECEQCGEKYYTDKVAERLEMIVDTAKKMMQEIAVIDYPQVA' A
#
# COMPACT_ATOMS: atom_id res chain seq x y z
N MET A 1 -12.36 -12.38 -1.25
CA MET A 1 -12.73 -12.85 -2.61
C MET A 1 -11.98 -12.02 -3.64
N CYS A 2 -11.37 -12.66 -4.60
CA CYS A 2 -10.68 -11.97 -5.69
C CYS A 2 -11.69 -11.52 -6.75
N MET A 3 -11.64 -10.23 -7.12
CA MET A 3 -12.57 -9.69 -8.13
C MET A 3 -12.25 -10.16 -9.56
N TYR A 4 -11.01 -10.55 -9.82
CA TYR A 4 -10.58 -10.95 -11.16
C TYR A 4 -10.83 -12.42 -11.45
N CYS A 5 -10.44 -13.31 -10.54
CA CYS A 5 -10.63 -14.74 -10.75
C CYS A 5 -11.76 -15.32 -9.91
N LYS A 6 -12.42 -14.51 -9.11
CA LYS A 6 -13.53 -14.89 -8.22
C LYS A 6 -13.18 -16.01 -7.24
N ASN A 7 -11.89 -16.18 -6.97
CA ASN A 7 -11.45 -17.11 -5.96
C ASN A 7 -11.72 -16.53 -4.58
N SER A 8 -12.30 -17.31 -3.68
CA SER A 8 -12.58 -16.87 -2.33
C SER A 8 -11.36 -16.98 -1.40
N THR A 9 -10.29 -17.62 -1.84
CA THR A 9 -9.12 -17.86 -1.02
C THR A 9 -8.11 -16.73 -1.19
N THR A 10 -7.91 -15.96 -0.11
CA THR A 10 -6.89 -14.92 -0.05
C THR A 10 -6.02 -15.14 1.18
N VAL A 11 -4.77 -14.72 1.10
CA VAL A 11 -3.82 -14.81 2.21
C VAL A 11 -3.29 -13.42 2.56
N VAL A 12 -2.90 -13.25 3.82
CA VAL A 12 -2.29 -12.01 4.28
C VAL A 12 -0.85 -11.96 3.78
N SER A 13 -0.49 -10.85 3.16
CA SER A 13 0.84 -10.64 2.62
C SER A 13 1.27 -9.20 2.86
N THR A 14 2.48 -8.84 2.44
CA THR A 14 2.96 -7.46 2.48
C THR A 14 3.49 -7.06 1.12
N THR A 15 3.44 -5.77 0.83
CA THR A 15 3.93 -5.24 -0.43
C THR A 15 4.51 -3.85 -0.22
N THR A 16 5.14 -3.31 -1.26
CA THR A 16 5.64 -1.95 -1.28
C THR A 16 4.71 -1.10 -2.14
N HIS A 17 4.25 0.01 -1.58
CA HIS A 17 3.38 0.95 -2.28
C HIS A 17 4.20 2.17 -2.69
N VAL A 18 4.21 2.51 -3.97
CA VAL A 18 4.98 3.63 -4.50
C VAL A 18 4.04 4.65 -5.11
N VAL A 19 4.22 5.91 -4.72
CA VAL A 19 3.42 7.03 -5.23
C VAL A 19 4.36 8.07 -5.82
N ASN A 20 4.08 8.51 -7.04
CA ASN A 20 4.78 9.62 -7.69
C ASN A 20 3.91 10.87 -7.62
N TYR A 21 4.47 11.96 -7.10
CA TYR A 21 3.73 13.22 -6.96
C TYR A 21 4.69 14.41 -7.08
N ASN A 22 4.46 15.27 -8.08
CA ASN A 22 5.21 16.52 -8.28
C ASN A 22 6.73 16.37 -8.09
N ASN A 23 7.34 15.41 -8.80
CA ASN A 23 8.76 15.08 -8.70
C ASN A 23 9.17 14.47 -7.36
N CYS A 24 8.20 14.10 -6.52
CA CYS A 24 8.44 13.40 -5.27
C CYS A 24 8.10 11.93 -5.46
N ILE A 25 8.93 11.06 -4.88
CA ILE A 25 8.68 9.62 -4.86
C ILE A 25 8.47 9.20 -3.41
N ILE A 26 7.30 8.63 -3.12
CA ILE A 26 6.96 8.16 -1.78
C ILE A 26 6.92 6.65 -1.83
N VAL A 27 7.78 6.00 -1.06
CA VAL A 27 7.85 4.53 -0.98
C VAL A 27 7.42 4.11 0.40
N ILE A 28 6.37 3.31 0.48
CA ILE A 28 5.84 2.79 1.74
C ILE A 28 6.08 1.29 1.76
N LYS A 29 6.91 0.83 2.70
CA LYS A 29 7.32 -0.57 2.80
C LYS A 29 6.43 -1.33 3.78
N ASN A 30 6.37 -2.64 3.59
CA ASN A 30 5.69 -3.56 4.50
C ASN A 30 4.22 -3.21 4.69
N VAL A 31 3.57 -2.81 3.62
CA VAL A 31 2.13 -2.50 3.65
C VAL A 31 1.36 -3.82 3.67
N PRO A 32 0.51 -4.04 4.69
CA PRO A 32 -0.28 -5.27 4.73
C PRO A 32 -1.32 -5.28 3.61
N CYS A 33 -1.45 -6.42 2.96
CA CYS A 33 -2.40 -6.59 1.87
C CYS A 33 -2.96 -8.00 1.87
N LEU A 34 -4.00 -8.21 1.09
CA LEU A 34 -4.56 -9.53 0.83
C LEU A 34 -4.15 -9.94 -0.58
N GLU A 35 -3.63 -11.14 -0.72
CA GLU A 35 -3.16 -11.66 -2.00
C GLU A 35 -4.01 -12.87 -2.39
N CYS A 36 -4.46 -12.90 -3.63
CA CYS A 36 -5.19 -14.03 -4.19
C CYS A 36 -4.20 -15.15 -4.51
N GLU A 37 -4.45 -16.36 -3.99
CA GLU A 37 -3.56 -17.50 -4.22
C GLU A 37 -3.47 -17.93 -5.67
N GLN A 38 -4.53 -17.73 -6.45
CA GLN A 38 -4.56 -18.16 -7.85
C GLN A 38 -3.94 -17.19 -8.82
N CYS A 39 -4.32 -15.92 -8.75
CA CYS A 39 -3.89 -14.94 -9.74
C CYS A 39 -2.79 -14.00 -9.24
N GLY A 40 -2.46 -14.04 -7.94
CA GLY A 40 -1.43 -13.17 -7.37
C GLY A 40 -1.83 -11.71 -7.24
N GLU A 41 -3.10 -11.37 -7.47
CA GLU A 41 -3.58 -10.01 -7.29
C GLU A 41 -3.57 -9.62 -5.82
N LYS A 42 -3.20 -8.38 -5.56
CA LYS A 42 -3.10 -7.84 -4.21
C LYS A 42 -4.16 -6.78 -3.97
N TYR A 43 -4.76 -6.80 -2.80
CA TYR A 43 -5.81 -5.86 -2.41
C TYR A 43 -5.48 -5.25 -1.07
N TYR A 44 -5.82 -3.97 -0.92
CA TYR A 44 -5.77 -3.31 0.38
C TYR A 44 -7.17 -3.32 0.98
N THR A 45 -7.26 -3.55 2.29
CA THR A 45 -8.52 -3.35 3.01
C THR A 45 -8.81 -1.86 3.08
N ASP A 46 -10.07 -1.49 3.34
CA ASP A 46 -10.46 -0.08 3.46
C ASP A 46 -9.62 0.64 4.52
N LYS A 47 -9.34 -0.06 5.62
CA LYS A 47 -8.56 0.49 6.72
C LYS A 47 -7.12 0.80 6.28
N VAL A 48 -6.51 -0.11 5.52
CA VAL A 48 -5.16 0.10 4.99
C VAL A 48 -5.15 1.22 3.96
N ALA A 49 -6.15 1.27 3.09
CA ALA A 49 -6.27 2.32 2.09
C ALA A 49 -6.35 3.70 2.74
N GLU A 50 -7.14 3.85 3.79
CA GLU A 50 -7.24 5.10 4.55
C GLU A 50 -5.89 5.50 5.16
N ARG A 51 -5.20 4.54 5.74
CA ARG A 51 -3.86 4.78 6.32
C ARG A 51 -2.88 5.23 5.26
N LEU A 52 -2.89 4.59 4.11
CA LEU A 52 -2.00 4.95 3.01
C LEU A 52 -2.25 6.39 2.55
N GLU A 53 -3.50 6.80 2.43
CA GLU A 53 -3.84 8.19 2.08
C GLU A 53 -3.28 9.18 3.10
N MET A 54 -3.42 8.88 4.38
CA MET A 54 -2.89 9.74 5.44
C MET A 54 -1.38 9.83 5.40
N ILE A 55 -0.70 8.71 5.19
CA ILE A 55 0.76 8.65 5.10
C ILE A 55 1.24 9.46 3.89
N VAL A 56 0.60 9.28 2.75
CA VAL A 56 0.94 10.01 1.52
C VAL A 56 0.74 11.51 1.71
N ASP A 57 -0.37 11.93 2.29
CA ASP A 57 -0.64 13.35 2.56
C ASP A 57 0.43 13.95 3.47
N THR A 58 0.82 13.24 4.51
CA THR A 58 1.87 13.71 5.42
C THR A 58 3.20 13.84 4.69
N ALA A 59 3.54 12.84 3.88
CA ALA A 59 4.79 12.85 3.11
C ALA A 59 4.82 14.00 2.09
N LYS A 60 3.69 14.31 1.46
CA LYS A 60 3.58 15.45 0.55
C LYS A 60 3.89 16.77 1.24
N LYS A 61 3.41 16.93 2.47
CA LYS A 61 3.66 18.14 3.26
C LYS A 61 5.11 18.31 3.64
N MET A 62 5.87 17.23 3.72
CA MET A 62 7.29 17.28 4.05
C MET A 62 8.16 17.75 2.89
N MET A 63 7.64 17.78 1.68
CA MET A 63 8.30 18.28 0.46
C MET A 63 9.65 17.63 0.18
N GLN A 64 9.80 16.35 0.50
CA GLN A 64 11.02 15.60 0.22
C GLN A 64 10.97 15.02 -1.20
N GLU A 65 12.12 15.00 -1.87
CA GLU A 65 12.22 14.39 -3.19
C GLU A 65 11.94 12.90 -3.15
N ILE A 66 12.48 12.21 -2.16
CA ILE A 66 12.28 10.79 -1.94
C ILE A 66 11.95 10.58 -0.47
N ALA A 67 10.80 9.96 -0.21
CA ALA A 67 10.40 9.58 1.13
C ALA A 67 10.25 8.06 1.20
N VAL A 68 10.99 7.42 2.09
CA VAL A 68 10.87 6.00 2.36
C VAL A 68 10.25 5.82 3.74
N ILE A 69 9.11 5.20 3.80
CA ILE A 69 8.32 5.06 5.02
C ILE A 69 8.06 3.58 5.27
N ASP A 70 8.24 3.16 6.52
CA ASP A 70 7.89 1.80 6.93
C ASP A 70 6.48 1.85 7.54
N TYR A 71 5.53 1.18 6.93
CA TYR A 71 4.13 1.19 7.35
C TYR A 71 3.94 0.82 8.82
N PRO A 72 4.57 -0.25 9.33
CA PRO A 72 4.39 -0.61 10.74
C PRO A 72 4.84 0.46 11.74
N GLN A 73 5.75 1.36 11.35
CA GLN A 73 6.25 2.41 12.25
C GLN A 73 5.30 3.59 12.34
N VAL A 74 4.50 3.83 11.30
CA VAL A 74 3.58 4.98 11.24
C VAL A 74 2.12 4.58 11.40
N ALA A 75 1.85 3.31 11.42
CA ALA A 75 0.47 2.79 11.53
C ALA A 75 -0.02 2.75 12.97
#